data_900ee2a2875c67b707e6e3f23fc8203f
#
_entry.id   900ee2a2875c67b707e6e3f23fc8203f
#
_cell.length_a   1.000
_cell.length_b   1.000
_cell.length_c   1.000
_cell.angle_alpha   90.00
_cell.angle_beta   90.00
_cell.angle_gamma   90.00
#
_symmetry.space_group_name_H-M   'P 1'
#
loop_
_entity.id
_entity.type
_entity.pdbx_description
1 polymer ?
#
loop_
_entity_poly.entity_id
_entity_poly.type
_entity_poly.pdbx_seq_one_letter_code
_entity_poly.pdbx_strand_id
1 'polypeptide(L)'
;MLWVDDEIHHLKPHILFLESKGYRVSTATNGNDADVLNKNNRYDLILLDQTMPGIDGMETLQKIKIQRISIPVIMITKSEDEWLMDEAISQQVNQFLIKPVSPNQIYIACKQILEKNKIIEDRTTSDYLKDFQKINDDLDNIISTDDWWDLYIRLVQWQLKFDEYGDSGLSNILGEQIQSCNKSFSNFIENNYEGLTQKTNDSLLSPGIFQNYLLPLINNNQKVCIIVIDCRRCDQFLSVLPYLESLFNIELSYHISLLPSATPYSRNAIFSGLYPDELIEKYPNQKELFMNHADGLNKYEHKFLLDQLDRHDVSNKRVHYHKIWAIEEGKKFRKKINDYLEKDVLALVVNFVDMLAHDSSKMDVLKEIVPDESGYRLTVKSWIKNSWFNDVIKILSQSDFHVVITSDHGSIRVNKDIMVSADRDASSGVRYKYGRNLNTNNKNAFVINQPERYKLPVLGPQFNYLIAKNDAYFLYPNDANRYKNKLQNSFQHGGISMEELLVPVLVMKGY
;
A
#
# COMPACT_ATOMS: atom_id res chain seq x y z
N MET A 1 -28.20 -22.11 -16.02
CA MET A 1 -28.89 -20.82 -16.13
C MET A 1 -30.37 -21.00 -16.39
N LEU A 2 -31.20 -20.02 -16.02
CA LEU A 2 -32.63 -19.96 -16.35
C LEU A 2 -32.86 -18.89 -17.41
N TRP A 3 -33.61 -19.22 -18.48
CA TRP A 3 -34.01 -18.25 -19.48
C TRP A 3 -35.53 -18.11 -19.47
N VAL A 4 -36.01 -16.90 -19.22
CA VAL A 4 -37.42 -16.54 -19.09
C VAL A 4 -37.81 -15.63 -20.25
N ASP A 5 -38.66 -16.10 -21.13
CA ASP A 5 -39.11 -15.36 -22.34
C ASP A 5 -40.41 -16.01 -22.82
N ASP A 6 -41.46 -15.25 -23.07
CA ASP A 6 -42.74 -15.78 -23.53
C ASP A 6 -42.68 -16.39 -24.95
N GLU A 7 -41.70 -15.91 -25.74
CA GLU A 7 -41.42 -16.45 -27.09
C GLU A 7 -40.27 -17.47 -27.07
N ILE A 8 -39.99 -18.12 -25.96
CA ILE A 8 -38.82 -19.02 -25.76
C ILE A 8 -38.72 -20.13 -26.78
N HIS A 9 -39.85 -20.55 -27.33
CA HIS A 9 -39.89 -21.60 -28.40
C HIS A 9 -39.21 -21.16 -29.70
N HIS A 10 -39.19 -19.86 -29.99
CA HIS A 10 -38.50 -19.28 -31.15
C HIS A 10 -36.99 -19.10 -30.89
N LEU A 11 -36.54 -19.17 -29.62
CA LEU A 11 -35.16 -19.01 -29.22
C LEU A 11 -34.38 -20.34 -29.14
N LYS A 12 -34.99 -21.46 -29.62
CA LYS A 12 -34.34 -22.78 -29.64
C LYS A 12 -32.94 -22.79 -30.25
N PRO A 13 -32.65 -22.09 -31.39
CA PRO A 13 -31.30 -22.02 -31.94
C PRO A 13 -30.31 -21.35 -30.98
N HIS A 14 -30.72 -20.33 -30.21
CA HIS A 14 -29.89 -19.63 -29.21
C HIS A 14 -29.59 -20.56 -28.04
N ILE A 15 -30.58 -21.30 -27.55
CA ILE A 15 -30.42 -22.26 -26.46
C ILE A 15 -29.42 -23.35 -26.87
N LEU A 16 -29.61 -23.98 -28.05
CA LEU A 16 -28.68 -25.00 -28.55
C LEU A 16 -27.26 -24.47 -28.72
N PHE A 17 -27.10 -23.21 -29.13
CA PHE A 17 -25.80 -22.57 -29.22
C PHE A 17 -25.14 -22.44 -27.84
N LEU A 18 -25.87 -21.97 -26.81
CA LEU A 18 -25.36 -21.86 -25.44
C LEU A 18 -25.01 -23.23 -24.85
N GLU A 19 -25.85 -24.25 -25.11
CA GLU A 19 -25.59 -25.62 -24.68
C GLU A 19 -24.35 -26.21 -25.37
N SER A 20 -24.10 -25.89 -26.64
CA SER A 20 -22.86 -26.27 -27.35
C SER A 20 -21.60 -25.63 -26.74
N LYS A 21 -21.75 -24.53 -25.99
CA LYS A 21 -20.68 -23.84 -25.23
C LYS A 21 -20.55 -24.35 -23.81
N GLY A 22 -21.30 -25.38 -23.40
CA GLY A 22 -21.22 -26.04 -22.11
C GLY A 22 -22.16 -25.50 -21.04
N TYR A 23 -23.05 -24.56 -21.37
CA TYR A 23 -24.07 -24.09 -20.43
C TYR A 23 -25.26 -25.06 -20.38
N ARG A 24 -25.89 -25.17 -19.20
CA ARG A 24 -27.18 -25.85 -19.04
C ARG A 24 -28.27 -24.79 -18.96
N VAL A 25 -29.24 -24.85 -19.85
CA VAL A 25 -30.32 -23.86 -19.94
C VAL A 25 -31.64 -24.51 -19.56
N SER A 26 -32.26 -24.01 -18.48
CA SER A 26 -33.66 -24.24 -18.14
C SER A 26 -34.51 -23.09 -18.71
N THR A 27 -35.74 -23.35 -19.10
CA THR A 27 -36.61 -22.36 -19.74
C THR A 27 -37.88 -22.14 -18.94
N ALA A 28 -38.39 -20.91 -18.93
CA ALA A 28 -39.71 -20.53 -18.44
C ALA A 28 -40.40 -19.62 -19.48
N THR A 29 -41.71 -19.69 -19.59
CA THR A 29 -42.51 -18.88 -20.55
C THR A 29 -43.14 -17.64 -19.90
N ASN A 30 -43.03 -17.50 -18.60
CA ASN A 30 -43.60 -16.37 -17.84
C ASN A 30 -42.91 -16.20 -16.48
N GLY A 31 -43.14 -15.06 -15.84
CA GLY A 31 -42.48 -14.72 -14.58
C GLY A 31 -42.95 -15.56 -13.38
N ASN A 32 -44.18 -16.10 -13.37
CA ASN A 32 -44.65 -16.96 -12.29
C ASN A 32 -43.93 -18.32 -12.30
N ASP A 33 -43.77 -18.90 -13.44
CA ASP A 33 -42.99 -20.15 -13.62
C ASP A 33 -41.53 -19.94 -13.26
N ALA A 34 -40.97 -18.79 -13.64
CA ALA A 34 -39.61 -18.39 -13.27
C ALA A 34 -39.44 -18.30 -11.76
N ASP A 35 -40.41 -17.70 -11.03
CA ASP A 35 -40.41 -17.61 -9.58
C ASP A 35 -40.41 -18.99 -8.91
N VAL A 36 -41.24 -19.91 -9.39
CA VAL A 36 -41.32 -21.30 -8.90
C VAL A 36 -40.04 -22.07 -9.20
N LEU A 37 -39.49 -21.94 -10.41
CA LEU A 37 -38.27 -22.62 -10.82
C LEU A 37 -37.06 -22.09 -9.99
N ASN A 38 -36.97 -20.79 -9.74
CA ASN A 38 -35.89 -20.19 -8.94
C ASN A 38 -35.96 -20.58 -7.47
N LYS A 39 -37.15 -20.85 -6.92
CA LYS A 39 -37.33 -21.41 -5.56
C LYS A 39 -36.83 -22.84 -5.44
N ASN A 40 -37.09 -23.66 -6.44
CA ASN A 40 -36.85 -25.09 -6.39
C ASN A 40 -35.46 -25.51 -6.91
N ASN A 41 -34.79 -24.65 -7.68
CA ASN A 41 -33.48 -24.93 -8.27
C ASN A 41 -32.49 -23.85 -8.01
N ARG A 42 -31.19 -24.17 -8.08
CA ARG A 42 -30.10 -23.18 -8.03
C ARG A 42 -29.65 -22.85 -9.45
N TYR A 43 -29.74 -21.59 -9.81
CA TYR A 43 -29.23 -21.06 -11.07
C TYR A 43 -28.08 -20.12 -10.80
N ASP A 44 -27.08 -20.09 -11.68
CA ASP A 44 -25.92 -19.22 -11.64
C ASP A 44 -26.17 -17.89 -12.35
N LEU A 45 -27.14 -17.84 -13.24
CA LEU A 45 -27.53 -16.67 -14.04
C LEU A 45 -28.97 -16.81 -14.51
N ILE A 46 -29.70 -15.69 -14.60
CA ILE A 46 -31.02 -15.59 -15.19
C ILE A 46 -30.96 -14.65 -16.40
N LEU A 47 -31.45 -15.11 -17.55
CA LEU A 47 -31.80 -14.32 -18.74
C LEU A 47 -33.30 -14.02 -18.63
N LEU A 48 -33.69 -12.75 -18.62
CA LEU A 48 -35.06 -12.34 -18.35
C LEU A 48 -35.57 -11.37 -19.40
N ASP A 49 -36.58 -11.81 -20.17
CA ASP A 49 -37.29 -10.87 -21.02
C ASP A 49 -38.10 -9.87 -20.19
N GLN A 50 -38.09 -8.62 -20.62
CA GLN A 50 -38.82 -7.57 -19.96
C GLN A 50 -40.34 -7.65 -20.29
N THR A 51 -40.67 -7.90 -21.53
CA THR A 51 -42.07 -7.84 -22.00
C THR A 51 -42.68 -9.23 -22.04
N MET A 52 -43.43 -9.59 -21.01
CA MET A 52 -44.09 -10.90 -20.90
C MET A 52 -45.54 -10.74 -20.46
N PRO A 53 -46.43 -11.66 -20.89
CA PRO A 53 -47.83 -11.68 -20.40
C PRO A 53 -47.92 -11.96 -18.90
N GLY A 54 -48.83 -11.27 -18.22
CA GLY A 54 -49.05 -11.42 -16.77
C GLY A 54 -48.15 -10.49 -15.95
N ILE A 55 -47.20 -11.04 -15.25
CA ILE A 55 -46.17 -10.26 -14.58
C ILE A 55 -45.00 -9.96 -15.53
N ASP A 56 -44.64 -8.71 -15.63
CA ASP A 56 -43.53 -8.27 -16.50
C ASP A 56 -42.15 -8.65 -15.96
N GLY A 57 -41.10 -8.35 -16.74
CA GLY A 57 -39.72 -8.64 -16.35
C GLY A 57 -39.27 -7.92 -15.11
N MET A 58 -39.70 -6.68 -14.90
CA MET A 58 -39.31 -5.89 -13.71
C MET A 58 -39.93 -6.44 -12.44
N GLU A 59 -41.22 -6.78 -12.46
CA GLU A 59 -41.88 -7.42 -11.33
C GLU A 59 -41.31 -8.80 -11.03
N THR A 60 -40.96 -9.55 -12.09
CA THR A 60 -40.29 -10.87 -12.00
C THR A 60 -38.90 -10.72 -11.37
N LEU A 61 -38.13 -9.71 -11.78
CA LEU A 61 -36.81 -9.36 -11.21
C LEU A 61 -36.91 -9.09 -9.71
N GLN A 62 -37.87 -8.28 -9.27
CA GLN A 62 -38.09 -8.00 -7.84
C GLN A 62 -38.33 -9.28 -7.05
N LYS A 63 -39.21 -10.17 -7.52
CA LYS A 63 -39.47 -11.46 -6.87
C LYS A 63 -38.23 -12.34 -6.78
N ILE A 64 -37.42 -12.40 -7.85
CA ILE A 64 -36.16 -13.14 -7.89
C ILE A 64 -35.16 -12.55 -6.88
N LYS A 65 -34.98 -11.23 -6.86
CA LYS A 65 -34.02 -10.56 -5.97
C LYS A 65 -34.40 -10.65 -4.50
N ILE A 66 -35.70 -10.67 -4.16
CA ILE A 66 -36.18 -10.93 -2.80
C ILE A 66 -35.74 -12.31 -2.30
N GLN A 67 -35.75 -13.31 -3.17
CA GLN A 67 -35.33 -14.68 -2.83
C GLN A 67 -33.81 -14.85 -2.78
N ARG A 68 -33.12 -14.25 -3.76
CA ARG A 68 -31.67 -14.37 -3.95
C ARG A 68 -31.09 -13.08 -4.49
N ILE A 69 -30.76 -12.17 -3.60
CA ILE A 69 -30.23 -10.83 -3.95
C ILE A 69 -28.97 -10.90 -4.82
N SER A 70 -28.13 -11.92 -4.62
CA SER A 70 -26.84 -12.05 -5.30
C SER A 70 -26.90 -12.74 -6.68
N ILE A 71 -28.06 -13.29 -7.10
CA ILE A 71 -28.14 -13.97 -8.40
C ILE A 71 -28.00 -12.94 -9.53
N PRO A 72 -27.06 -13.13 -10.47
CA PRO A 72 -26.92 -12.22 -11.59
C PRO A 72 -28.10 -12.37 -12.57
N VAL A 73 -28.54 -11.24 -13.10
CA VAL A 73 -29.64 -11.17 -14.08
C VAL A 73 -29.20 -10.33 -15.27
N ILE A 74 -29.40 -10.87 -16.47
CA ILE A 74 -29.32 -10.16 -17.75
C ILE A 74 -30.75 -9.88 -18.19
N MET A 75 -31.11 -8.61 -18.33
CA MET A 75 -32.42 -8.22 -18.89
C MET A 75 -32.32 -8.14 -20.41
N ILE A 76 -33.29 -8.71 -21.10
CA ILE A 76 -33.43 -8.66 -22.57
C ILE A 76 -34.68 -7.87 -22.90
N THR A 77 -34.60 -6.77 -23.66
CA THR A 77 -35.70 -5.85 -23.87
C THR A 77 -35.80 -5.40 -25.32
N LYS A 78 -37.01 -5.03 -25.75
CA LYS A 78 -37.25 -4.35 -27.04
C LYS A 78 -37.21 -2.82 -26.89
N SER A 79 -37.23 -2.28 -25.68
CA SER A 79 -37.25 -0.84 -25.43
C SER A 79 -35.84 -0.28 -25.16
N GLU A 80 -35.58 0.87 -25.74
CA GLU A 80 -34.39 1.69 -25.48
C GLU A 80 -34.67 2.83 -24.50
N ASP A 81 -35.80 2.78 -23.77
CA ASP A 81 -36.20 3.83 -22.85
C ASP A 81 -35.23 3.97 -21.65
N GLU A 82 -34.68 5.14 -21.50
CA GLU A 82 -33.67 5.49 -20.46
C GLU A 82 -34.22 5.25 -19.04
N TRP A 83 -35.50 5.61 -18.79
CA TRP A 83 -36.10 5.41 -17.47
C TRP A 83 -36.18 3.95 -17.04
N LEU A 84 -36.35 3.03 -18.02
CA LEU A 84 -36.40 1.59 -17.77
C LEU A 84 -35.00 1.05 -17.41
N MET A 85 -33.97 1.55 -18.10
CA MET A 85 -32.58 1.20 -17.80
C MET A 85 -32.18 1.71 -16.39
N ASP A 86 -32.58 2.94 -16.03
CA ASP A 86 -32.32 3.50 -14.70
C ASP A 86 -33.02 2.71 -13.60
N GLU A 87 -34.29 2.34 -13.80
CA GLU A 87 -35.02 1.54 -12.84
C GLU A 87 -34.40 0.16 -12.64
N ALA A 88 -34.03 -0.52 -13.71
CA ALA A 88 -33.42 -1.83 -13.61
C ALA A 88 -31.98 -1.79 -13.06
N ILE A 89 -31.21 -0.74 -13.31
CA ILE A 89 -29.90 -0.50 -12.63
C ILE A 89 -30.17 -0.37 -11.14
N SER A 90 -31.19 0.39 -10.71
CA SER A 90 -31.56 0.53 -9.31
C SER A 90 -31.94 -0.80 -8.65
N GLN A 91 -32.47 -1.75 -9.41
CA GLN A 91 -32.82 -3.11 -8.99
C GLN A 91 -31.69 -4.13 -9.20
N GLN A 92 -30.47 -3.67 -9.44
CA GLN A 92 -29.24 -4.51 -9.54
C GLN A 92 -29.28 -5.52 -10.69
N VAL A 93 -29.76 -5.13 -11.89
CA VAL A 93 -29.54 -5.86 -13.13
C VAL A 93 -28.05 -5.77 -13.48
N ASN A 94 -27.46 -6.90 -13.87
CA ASN A 94 -26.03 -6.99 -14.18
C ASN A 94 -25.69 -6.53 -15.59
N GLN A 95 -26.62 -6.71 -16.54
CA GLN A 95 -26.43 -6.31 -17.93
C GLN A 95 -27.77 -6.23 -18.68
N PHE A 96 -27.81 -5.37 -19.72
CA PHE A 96 -28.92 -5.24 -20.67
C PHE A 96 -28.52 -5.72 -22.03
N LEU A 97 -29.47 -6.35 -22.73
CA LEU A 97 -29.40 -6.69 -24.15
C LEU A 97 -30.66 -6.20 -24.86
N ILE A 98 -30.48 -5.49 -25.97
CA ILE A 98 -31.60 -4.96 -26.78
C ILE A 98 -31.91 -5.90 -27.91
N LYS A 99 -33.18 -6.33 -28.05
CA LYS A 99 -33.64 -7.18 -29.15
C LYS A 99 -33.63 -6.39 -30.48
N PRO A 100 -33.18 -6.98 -31.59
CA PRO A 100 -32.83 -8.39 -31.79
C PRO A 100 -31.43 -8.76 -31.28
N VAL A 101 -31.34 -9.83 -30.51
CA VAL A 101 -30.06 -10.33 -29.94
C VAL A 101 -29.58 -11.55 -30.74
N SER A 102 -28.28 -11.56 -31.04
CA SER A 102 -27.64 -12.73 -31.62
C SER A 102 -27.21 -13.74 -30.56
N PRO A 103 -27.10 -15.06 -30.90
CA PRO A 103 -26.56 -16.05 -29.95
C PRO A 103 -25.20 -15.69 -29.39
N ASN A 104 -24.34 -15.07 -30.20
CA ASN A 104 -23.00 -14.60 -29.74
C ASN A 104 -23.08 -13.47 -28.74
N GLN A 105 -23.98 -12.50 -28.87
CA GLN A 105 -24.14 -11.41 -27.88
C GLN A 105 -24.55 -11.96 -26.53
N ILE A 106 -25.53 -12.89 -26.49
CA ILE A 106 -25.97 -13.55 -25.28
C ILE A 106 -24.81 -14.36 -24.66
N TYR A 107 -24.08 -15.12 -25.48
CA TYR A 107 -22.92 -15.88 -25.02
C TYR A 107 -21.84 -15.00 -24.39
N ILE A 108 -21.49 -13.88 -25.03
CA ILE A 108 -20.50 -12.94 -24.52
C ILE A 108 -20.97 -12.35 -23.16
N ALA A 109 -22.25 -11.95 -23.06
CA ALA A 109 -22.83 -11.43 -21.84
C ALA A 109 -22.82 -12.47 -20.70
N CYS A 110 -23.21 -13.72 -20.99
CA CYS A 110 -23.13 -14.82 -20.03
C CYS A 110 -21.67 -15.05 -19.56
N LYS A 111 -20.74 -15.08 -20.50
CA LYS A 111 -19.32 -15.32 -20.24
C LYS A 111 -18.71 -14.20 -19.39
N GLN A 112 -19.07 -12.95 -19.66
CA GLN A 112 -18.61 -11.80 -18.87
C GLN A 112 -19.08 -11.87 -17.40
N ILE A 113 -20.25 -12.44 -17.14
CA ILE A 113 -20.80 -12.56 -15.79
C ILE A 113 -20.29 -13.83 -15.09
N LEU A 114 -20.36 -14.98 -15.75
CA LEU A 114 -20.10 -16.28 -15.14
C LEU A 114 -18.62 -16.68 -15.11
N GLU A 115 -17.83 -16.23 -16.09
CA GLU A 115 -16.46 -16.68 -16.29
C GLU A 115 -15.42 -15.54 -16.13
N LYS A 116 -15.86 -14.30 -15.85
CA LYS A 116 -14.98 -13.14 -15.76
C LYS A 116 -13.79 -13.37 -14.82
N ASN A 117 -14.06 -13.84 -13.61
CA ASN A 117 -13.01 -14.05 -12.60
C ASN A 117 -12.02 -15.13 -13.07
N LYS A 118 -12.51 -16.26 -13.60
CA LYS A 118 -11.65 -17.32 -14.12
C LYS A 118 -10.79 -16.87 -15.30
N ILE A 119 -11.38 -16.12 -16.25
CA ILE A 119 -10.63 -15.60 -17.42
C ILE A 119 -9.53 -14.62 -16.95
N ILE A 120 -9.84 -13.77 -15.95
CA ILE A 120 -8.87 -12.85 -15.40
C ILE A 120 -7.75 -13.62 -14.67
N GLU A 121 -8.10 -14.64 -13.88
CA GLU A 121 -7.17 -15.51 -13.17
C GLU A 121 -6.21 -16.24 -14.13
N ASP A 122 -6.76 -16.93 -15.14
CA ASP A 122 -5.98 -17.65 -16.18
C ASP A 122 -5.01 -16.69 -16.91
N ARG A 123 -5.49 -15.49 -17.25
CA ARG A 123 -4.67 -14.45 -17.90
C ARG A 123 -3.62 -13.91 -16.96
N THR A 124 -3.97 -13.60 -15.73
CA THR A 124 -3.05 -13.09 -14.71
C THR A 124 -1.92 -14.09 -14.47
N THR A 125 -2.25 -15.38 -14.38
CA THR A 125 -1.28 -16.47 -14.26
C THR A 125 -0.29 -16.47 -15.44
N SER A 126 -0.82 -16.46 -16.68
CA SER A 126 0.03 -16.45 -17.86
C SER A 126 0.93 -15.22 -17.97
N ASP A 127 0.39 -14.06 -17.64
CA ASP A 127 1.15 -12.78 -17.67
C ASP A 127 2.23 -12.75 -16.58
N TYR A 128 1.92 -13.24 -15.37
CA TYR A 128 2.91 -13.31 -14.29
C TYR A 128 4.07 -14.27 -14.63
N LEU A 129 3.78 -15.46 -15.18
CA LEU A 129 4.84 -16.42 -15.52
C LEU A 129 5.82 -15.86 -16.56
N LYS A 130 5.35 -15.05 -17.50
CA LYS A 130 6.22 -14.33 -18.46
C LYS A 130 7.06 -13.26 -17.76
N ASP A 131 6.41 -12.49 -16.87
CA ASP A 131 7.08 -11.41 -16.16
C ASP A 131 8.04 -11.94 -15.08
N PHE A 132 7.75 -13.10 -14.50
CA PHE A 132 8.65 -13.79 -13.55
C PHE A 132 10.04 -14.02 -14.13
N GLN A 133 10.11 -14.54 -15.37
CA GLN A 133 11.39 -14.75 -16.05
C GLN A 133 12.09 -13.42 -16.33
N LYS A 134 11.34 -12.43 -16.81
CA LYS A 134 11.88 -11.09 -17.07
C LYS A 134 12.42 -10.40 -15.82
N ILE A 135 11.73 -10.54 -14.69
CA ILE A 135 12.21 -10.01 -13.39
C ILE A 135 13.53 -10.66 -12.99
N ASN A 136 13.68 -11.98 -13.18
CA ASN A 136 14.93 -12.67 -12.87
C ASN A 136 16.08 -12.25 -13.81
N ASP A 137 15.80 -12.08 -15.11
CA ASP A 137 16.79 -11.60 -16.08
C ASP A 137 17.20 -10.14 -15.79
N ASP A 138 16.25 -9.29 -15.43
CA ASP A 138 16.49 -7.89 -15.07
C ASP A 138 17.34 -7.80 -13.78
N LEU A 139 17.12 -8.70 -12.81
CA LEU A 139 17.82 -8.70 -11.52
C LEU A 139 19.36 -8.83 -11.67
N ASP A 140 19.82 -9.57 -12.68
CA ASP A 140 21.25 -9.75 -12.96
C ASP A 140 21.87 -8.49 -13.60
N ASN A 141 21.08 -7.57 -14.10
CA ASN A 141 21.51 -6.37 -14.83
C ASN A 141 21.29 -5.05 -14.06
N ILE A 142 20.80 -5.09 -12.83
CA ILE A 142 20.55 -3.89 -12.02
C ILE A 142 21.86 -3.23 -11.60
N ILE A 143 21.98 -1.93 -11.90
CA ILE A 143 23.16 -1.11 -11.59
C ILE A 143 22.86 0.15 -10.79
N SER A 144 21.61 0.62 -10.82
CA SER A 144 21.19 1.89 -10.20
C SER A 144 20.06 1.71 -9.18
N THR A 145 19.81 2.75 -8.41
CA THR A 145 18.66 2.82 -7.49
C THR A 145 17.34 2.92 -8.23
N ASP A 146 17.33 3.54 -9.42
CA ASP A 146 16.13 3.65 -10.26
C ASP A 146 15.73 2.28 -10.82
N ASP A 147 16.68 1.45 -11.22
CA ASP A 147 16.41 0.07 -11.65
C ASP A 147 15.78 -0.75 -10.50
N TRP A 148 16.26 -0.55 -9.26
CA TRP A 148 15.66 -1.18 -8.06
C TRP A 148 14.25 -0.69 -7.78
N TRP A 149 14.01 0.61 -7.96
CA TRP A 149 12.67 1.17 -7.81
C TRP A 149 11.69 0.60 -8.82
N ASP A 150 12.06 0.56 -10.09
CA ASP A 150 11.22 0.02 -11.17
C ASP A 150 10.91 -1.47 -10.95
N LEU A 151 11.92 -2.27 -10.56
CA LEU A 151 11.72 -3.67 -10.20
C LEU A 151 10.75 -3.81 -9.02
N TYR A 152 10.95 -3.00 -7.97
CA TYR A 152 10.12 -3.07 -6.76
C TYR A 152 8.66 -2.69 -7.04
N ILE A 153 8.42 -1.65 -7.84
CA ILE A 153 7.06 -1.30 -8.29
C ILE A 153 6.38 -2.46 -9.01
N ARG A 154 7.10 -3.16 -9.91
CA ARG A 154 6.56 -4.33 -10.62
C ARG A 154 6.18 -5.47 -9.65
N LEU A 155 7.03 -5.79 -8.69
CA LEU A 155 6.73 -6.78 -7.66
C LEU A 155 5.51 -6.41 -6.83
N VAL A 156 5.40 -5.14 -6.41
CA VAL A 156 4.25 -4.62 -5.67
C VAL A 156 2.96 -4.68 -6.51
N GLN A 157 3.02 -4.35 -7.79
CA GLN A 157 1.85 -4.46 -8.68
C GLN A 157 1.33 -5.90 -8.77
N TRP A 158 2.24 -6.90 -8.79
CA TRP A 158 1.84 -8.32 -8.75
C TRP A 158 1.24 -8.70 -7.40
N GLN A 159 1.78 -8.22 -6.28
CA GLN A 159 1.18 -8.44 -4.97
C GLN A 159 -0.27 -7.92 -4.92
N LEU A 160 -0.50 -6.70 -5.41
CA LEU A 160 -1.84 -6.09 -5.43
C LEU A 160 -2.81 -6.83 -6.36
N LYS A 161 -2.33 -7.33 -7.51
CA LYS A 161 -3.15 -8.17 -8.40
C LYS A 161 -3.56 -9.49 -7.75
N PHE A 162 -2.63 -10.14 -7.03
CA PHE A 162 -2.93 -11.40 -6.35
C PHE A 162 -3.83 -11.22 -5.14
N ASP A 163 -3.74 -10.08 -4.44
CA ASP A 163 -4.71 -9.73 -3.39
C ASP A 163 -6.13 -9.61 -3.96
N GLU A 164 -6.28 -9.12 -5.20
CA GLU A 164 -7.59 -8.93 -5.83
C GLU A 164 -8.18 -10.24 -6.37
N TYR A 165 -7.35 -11.14 -6.90
CA TYR A 165 -7.80 -12.35 -7.61
C TYR A 165 -7.53 -13.68 -6.89
N GLY A 166 -6.87 -13.65 -5.72
CA GLY A 166 -6.91 -14.75 -4.74
C GLY A 166 -6.16 -16.04 -5.07
N ASP A 167 -5.13 -16.02 -5.94
CA ASP A 167 -4.29 -17.22 -6.18
C ASP A 167 -3.21 -17.38 -5.12
N SER A 168 -3.45 -18.29 -4.15
CA SER A 168 -2.49 -18.58 -3.06
C SER A 168 -1.20 -19.25 -3.55
N GLY A 169 -1.25 -20.00 -4.64
CA GLY A 169 -0.07 -20.68 -5.21
C GLY A 169 0.91 -19.69 -5.83
N LEU A 170 0.42 -18.79 -6.66
CA LEU A 170 1.23 -17.74 -7.28
C LEU A 170 1.72 -16.70 -6.28
N SER A 171 0.93 -16.40 -5.26
CA SER A 171 1.34 -15.50 -4.17
C SER A 171 2.57 -16.04 -3.42
N ASN A 172 2.66 -17.35 -3.20
CA ASN A 172 3.83 -17.98 -2.59
C ASN A 172 5.07 -17.88 -3.50
N ILE A 173 4.93 -18.15 -4.80
CA ILE A 173 6.01 -18.03 -5.78
C ILE A 173 6.52 -16.58 -5.85
N LEU A 174 5.62 -15.61 -5.88
CA LEU A 174 5.97 -14.18 -5.81
C LEU A 174 6.71 -13.84 -4.51
N GLY A 175 6.26 -14.39 -3.37
CA GLY A 175 6.93 -14.23 -2.08
C GLY A 175 8.38 -14.72 -2.10
N GLU A 176 8.65 -15.89 -2.69
CA GLU A 176 10.01 -16.41 -2.87
C GLU A 176 10.85 -15.53 -3.81
N GLN A 177 10.25 -15.02 -4.89
CA GLN A 177 10.91 -14.09 -5.81
C GLN A 177 11.29 -12.78 -5.10
N ILE A 178 10.38 -12.20 -4.30
CA ILE A 178 10.66 -11.00 -3.50
C ILE A 178 11.81 -11.25 -2.52
N GLN A 179 11.85 -12.42 -1.86
CA GLN A 179 12.96 -12.76 -0.98
C GLN A 179 14.30 -12.83 -1.73
N SER A 180 14.32 -13.39 -2.94
CA SER A 180 15.50 -13.42 -3.79
C SER A 180 15.95 -12.01 -4.19
N CYS A 181 15.00 -11.16 -4.62
CA CYS A 181 15.26 -9.75 -4.93
C CYS A 181 15.80 -8.99 -3.71
N ASN A 182 15.21 -9.17 -2.53
CA ASN A 182 15.69 -8.55 -1.29
C ASN A 182 17.13 -8.94 -0.94
N LYS A 183 17.52 -10.21 -1.19
CA LYS A 183 18.90 -10.65 -0.97
C LYS A 183 19.87 -9.89 -1.88
N SER A 184 19.56 -9.74 -3.17
CA SER A 184 20.37 -8.98 -4.12
C SER A 184 20.38 -7.49 -3.81
N PHE A 185 19.21 -6.91 -3.45
CA PHE A 185 19.09 -5.52 -3.00
C PHE A 185 19.92 -5.23 -1.76
N SER A 186 19.89 -6.13 -0.77
CA SER A 186 20.70 -5.96 0.45
C SER A 186 22.20 -5.91 0.16
N ASN A 187 22.67 -6.73 -0.78
CA ASN A 187 24.07 -6.69 -1.22
C ASN A 187 24.39 -5.42 -2.01
N PHE A 188 23.45 -4.96 -2.86
CA PHE A 188 23.59 -3.68 -3.56
C PHE A 188 23.74 -2.52 -2.59
N ILE A 189 22.85 -2.44 -1.57
CA ILE A 189 22.92 -1.37 -0.54
C ILE A 189 24.23 -1.47 0.25
N GLU A 190 24.64 -2.65 0.70
CA GLU A 190 25.90 -2.85 1.43
C GLU A 190 27.10 -2.31 0.67
N ASN A 191 27.14 -2.50 -0.65
CA ASN A 191 28.26 -2.08 -1.51
C ASN A 191 28.21 -0.61 -1.94
N ASN A 192 27.03 0.01 -2.00
CA ASN A 192 26.85 1.32 -2.62
C ASN A 192 26.39 2.43 -1.65
N TYR A 193 25.91 2.10 -0.45
CA TYR A 193 25.31 3.07 0.45
C TYR A 193 26.25 4.20 0.87
N GLU A 194 27.52 3.90 1.12
CA GLU A 194 28.54 4.94 1.41
C GLU A 194 28.60 5.97 0.27
N GLY A 195 28.64 5.52 -0.98
CA GLY A 195 28.63 6.42 -2.14
C GLY A 195 27.34 7.23 -2.28
N LEU A 196 26.19 6.67 -1.87
CA LEU A 196 24.92 7.40 -1.87
C LEU A 196 24.92 8.53 -0.83
N THR A 197 25.53 8.34 0.34
CA THR A 197 25.59 9.37 1.39
C THR A 197 26.55 10.51 1.08
N GLN A 198 27.46 10.34 0.11
CA GLN A 198 28.43 11.37 -0.29
C GLN A 198 27.90 12.31 -1.39
N LYS A 199 26.78 11.97 -2.03
CA LYS A 199 26.13 12.86 -3.00
C LYS A 199 25.43 14.01 -2.27
N THR A 200 25.97 15.21 -2.41
CA THR A 200 25.46 16.41 -1.72
C THR A 200 24.35 17.13 -2.48
N ASN A 201 24.39 17.07 -3.81
CA ASN A 201 23.33 17.64 -4.67
C ASN A 201 22.46 16.52 -5.21
N ASP A 202 21.15 16.72 -5.23
CA ASP A 202 20.14 15.73 -5.68
C ASP A 202 20.19 14.40 -4.89
N SER A 203 20.39 14.50 -3.57
CA SER A 203 20.37 13.31 -2.72
C SER A 203 19.00 12.64 -2.76
N LEU A 204 18.97 11.38 -3.19
CA LEU A 204 17.79 10.51 -3.12
C LEU A 204 17.50 9.98 -1.72
N LEU A 205 18.35 10.28 -0.73
CA LEU A 205 18.18 9.87 0.66
C LEU A 205 17.23 10.82 1.42
N SER A 206 16.73 10.39 2.56
CA SER A 206 15.78 11.15 3.38
C SER A 206 16.12 12.62 3.61
N PRO A 207 17.38 13.06 3.79
CA PRO A 207 17.72 14.49 3.90
C PRO A 207 17.36 15.32 2.68
N GLY A 208 17.32 14.72 1.48
CA GLY A 208 17.02 15.42 0.23
C GLY A 208 15.54 15.74 0.00
N ILE A 209 14.62 15.20 0.80
CA ILE A 209 13.16 15.36 0.59
C ILE A 209 12.74 16.82 0.52
N PHE A 210 13.20 17.65 1.45
CA PHE A 210 12.84 19.06 1.47
C PHE A 210 13.37 19.79 0.21
N GLN A 211 14.63 19.58 -0.10
CA GLN A 211 15.29 20.25 -1.22
C GLN A 211 14.69 19.83 -2.58
N ASN A 212 14.36 18.56 -2.74
CA ASN A 212 13.90 18.03 -4.03
C ASN A 212 12.42 18.28 -4.28
N TYR A 213 11.57 18.24 -3.24
CA TYR A 213 10.11 18.25 -3.41
C TYR A 213 9.39 19.46 -2.80
N LEU A 214 9.92 20.07 -1.72
CA LEU A 214 9.23 21.18 -1.06
C LEU A 214 9.81 22.53 -1.48
N LEU A 215 11.12 22.67 -1.47
CA LEU A 215 11.80 23.93 -1.72
C LEU A 215 11.46 24.54 -3.11
N PRO A 216 11.40 23.76 -4.22
CA PRO A 216 11.00 24.31 -5.52
C PRO A 216 9.58 24.91 -5.51
N LEU A 217 8.64 24.26 -4.81
CA LEU A 217 7.27 24.74 -4.68
C LEU A 217 7.21 26.01 -3.82
N ILE A 218 7.93 26.03 -2.70
CA ILE A 218 8.01 27.18 -1.80
C ILE A 218 8.64 28.41 -2.50
N ASN A 219 9.68 28.20 -3.29
CA ASN A 219 10.35 29.28 -4.06
C ASN A 219 9.43 29.86 -5.13
N ASN A 220 8.51 29.05 -5.67
CA ASN A 220 7.47 29.50 -6.58
C ASN A 220 6.24 30.12 -5.86
N ASN A 221 6.36 30.43 -4.55
CA ASN A 221 5.29 30.97 -3.70
C ASN A 221 4.03 30.08 -3.63
N GLN A 222 4.17 28.79 -3.83
CA GLN A 222 3.08 27.83 -3.67
C GLN A 222 2.95 27.41 -2.21
N LYS A 223 1.72 27.16 -1.77
CA LYS A 223 1.46 26.55 -0.47
C LYS A 223 1.78 25.06 -0.51
N VAL A 224 2.48 24.54 0.48
CA VAL A 224 2.94 23.15 0.53
C VAL A 224 2.48 22.47 1.80
N CYS A 225 1.86 21.29 1.67
CA CYS A 225 1.54 20.40 2.76
C CYS A 225 2.41 19.14 2.65
N ILE A 226 3.37 18.95 3.57
CA ILE A 226 4.07 17.67 3.69
C ILE A 226 3.36 16.78 4.71
N ILE A 227 3.07 15.54 4.32
CA ILE A 227 2.48 14.50 5.17
C ILE A 227 3.47 13.33 5.24
N VAL A 228 4.02 13.09 6.41
CA VAL A 228 4.88 11.93 6.68
C VAL A 228 4.05 10.90 7.45
N ILE A 229 3.77 9.76 6.81
CA ILE A 229 3.05 8.65 7.44
C ILE A 229 4.07 7.61 7.90
N ASP A 230 4.30 7.55 9.20
CA ASP A 230 5.31 6.72 9.84
C ASP A 230 5.18 5.25 9.46
N CYS A 231 6.28 4.63 9.04
CA CYS A 231 6.39 3.19 8.72
C CYS A 231 5.52 2.72 7.54
N ARG A 232 5.08 3.61 6.64
CA ARG A 232 4.20 3.26 5.52
C ARG A 232 4.97 2.74 4.33
N ARG A 233 4.62 1.54 3.85
CA ARG A 233 5.26 0.80 2.76
C ARG A 233 4.76 1.22 1.38
N CYS A 234 5.57 0.93 0.35
CA CYS A 234 5.23 1.19 -1.05
C CYS A 234 3.92 0.48 -1.49
N ASP A 235 3.73 -0.79 -1.14
CA ASP A 235 2.53 -1.54 -1.47
C ASP A 235 1.25 -0.93 -0.86
N GLN A 236 1.34 -0.34 0.32
CA GLN A 236 0.25 0.39 0.96
C GLN A 236 -0.03 1.74 0.27
N PHE A 237 1.00 2.40 -0.25
CA PHE A 237 0.83 3.61 -1.07
C PHE A 237 0.11 3.27 -2.37
N LEU A 238 0.60 2.30 -3.12
CA LEU A 238 0.04 1.91 -4.42
C LEU A 238 -1.37 1.34 -4.30
N SER A 239 -1.70 0.66 -3.19
CA SER A 239 -3.05 0.12 -2.97
C SER A 239 -4.14 1.19 -2.91
N VAL A 240 -3.80 2.44 -2.57
CA VAL A 240 -4.74 3.58 -2.50
C VAL A 240 -4.55 4.58 -3.64
N LEU A 241 -3.55 4.39 -4.48
CA LEU A 241 -3.22 5.32 -5.57
C LEU A 241 -4.42 5.61 -6.49
N PRO A 242 -5.21 4.61 -6.98
CA PRO A 242 -6.37 4.89 -7.81
C PRO A 242 -7.45 5.76 -7.14
N TYR A 243 -7.56 5.68 -5.81
CA TYR A 243 -8.44 6.55 -5.06
C TYR A 243 -7.89 7.98 -4.99
N LEU A 244 -6.59 8.15 -4.74
CA LEU A 244 -5.97 9.47 -4.69
C LEU A 244 -5.98 10.14 -6.07
N GLU A 245 -5.78 9.39 -7.15
CA GLU A 245 -5.87 9.86 -8.54
C GLU A 245 -7.27 10.38 -8.90
N SER A 246 -8.33 9.94 -8.23
CA SER A 246 -9.67 10.51 -8.41
C SER A 246 -9.83 11.91 -7.79
N LEU A 247 -8.88 12.36 -6.95
CA LEU A 247 -8.91 13.64 -6.23
C LEU A 247 -7.78 14.59 -6.66
N PHE A 248 -6.66 14.05 -7.17
CA PHE A 248 -5.45 14.81 -7.45
C PHE A 248 -4.80 14.39 -8.77
N ASN A 249 -4.14 15.32 -9.41
CA ASN A 249 -3.06 15.00 -10.34
C ASN A 249 -1.83 14.60 -9.52
N ILE A 250 -1.23 13.43 -9.79
CA ILE A 250 -0.19 12.81 -8.96
C ILE A 250 1.06 12.55 -9.77
N GLU A 251 2.19 12.99 -9.24
CA GLU A 251 3.52 12.59 -9.68
C GLU A 251 4.09 11.62 -8.64
N LEU A 252 4.42 10.39 -9.06
CA LEU A 252 5.01 9.36 -8.22
C LEU A 252 6.53 9.34 -8.41
N SER A 253 7.23 9.48 -7.31
CA SER A 253 8.68 9.37 -7.20
C SER A 253 9.03 8.53 -5.96
N TYR A 254 10.31 8.51 -5.56
CA TYR A 254 10.76 7.80 -4.37
C TYR A 254 11.94 8.50 -3.71
N HIS A 255 12.20 8.08 -2.48
CA HIS A 255 13.47 8.31 -1.81
C HIS A 255 13.95 7.03 -1.13
N ILE A 256 15.21 7.00 -0.78
CA ILE A 256 15.80 5.90 -0.01
C ILE A 256 15.87 6.32 1.45
N SER A 257 15.23 5.56 2.34
CA SER A 257 15.33 5.74 3.78
C SER A 257 16.78 5.60 4.25
N LEU A 258 17.16 6.32 5.31
CA LEU A 258 18.49 6.19 5.89
C LEU A 258 18.67 4.82 6.57
N LEU A 259 19.92 4.40 6.69
CA LEU A 259 20.32 3.29 7.56
C LEU A 259 20.70 3.83 8.96
N PRO A 260 20.20 3.19 10.00
CA PRO A 260 19.10 2.22 10.07
C PRO A 260 17.78 2.79 9.57
N SER A 261 16.94 1.97 8.90
CA SER A 261 15.61 2.37 8.44
C SER A 261 14.64 2.52 9.62
N ALA A 262 14.87 3.55 10.40
CA ALA A 262 14.16 3.78 11.65
C ALA A 262 13.88 5.28 11.88
N THR A 263 12.76 5.53 12.55
CA THR A 263 12.20 6.86 12.79
C THR A 263 13.21 7.90 13.30
N PRO A 264 14.09 7.58 14.29
CA PRO A 264 15.06 8.58 14.79
C PRO A 264 16.06 9.05 13.73
N TYR A 265 16.38 8.21 12.76
CA TYR A 265 17.34 8.52 11.70
C TYR A 265 16.63 9.23 10.53
N SER A 266 15.69 8.58 9.90
CA SER A 266 15.10 9.05 8.63
C SER A 266 14.15 10.24 8.81
N ARG A 267 13.27 10.23 9.84
CA ARG A 267 12.29 11.32 10.00
C ARG A 267 12.95 12.61 10.49
N ASN A 268 13.91 12.52 11.40
CA ASN A 268 14.69 13.68 11.75
C ASN A 268 15.47 14.25 10.56
N ALA A 269 15.98 13.39 9.67
CA ALA A 269 16.65 13.82 8.44
C ALA A 269 15.69 14.49 7.44
N ILE A 270 14.45 14.00 7.27
CA ILE A 270 13.44 14.66 6.44
C ILE A 270 13.18 16.09 6.91
N PHE A 271 12.99 16.29 8.22
CA PHE A 271 12.65 17.60 8.77
C PHE A 271 13.86 18.51 8.97
N SER A 272 15.07 17.95 9.12
CA SER A 272 16.28 18.75 9.28
C SER A 272 17.07 18.97 8.00
N GLY A 273 16.91 18.13 6.98
CA GLY A 273 17.79 18.13 5.80
C GLY A 273 19.25 17.78 6.14
N LEU A 274 19.51 17.13 7.28
CA LEU A 274 20.83 16.79 7.77
C LEU A 274 20.95 15.28 7.97
N TYR A 275 22.15 14.76 7.76
CA TYR A 275 22.47 13.39 8.14
C TYR A 275 22.57 13.26 9.68
N PRO A 276 22.45 12.05 10.24
CA PRO A 276 22.48 11.84 11.69
C PRO A 276 23.75 12.33 12.40
N ASP A 277 24.94 12.22 11.78
CA ASP A 277 26.20 12.77 12.29
C ASP A 277 26.21 14.30 12.30
N GLU A 278 25.77 14.93 11.21
CA GLU A 278 25.63 16.37 11.07
C GLU A 278 24.59 16.94 12.06
N LEU A 279 23.52 16.18 12.31
CA LEU A 279 22.49 16.58 13.26
C LEU A 279 23.05 16.64 14.70
N ILE A 280 23.86 15.65 15.11
CA ILE A 280 24.52 15.67 16.42
C ILE A 280 25.55 16.77 16.52
N GLU A 281 26.31 17.04 15.48
CA GLU A 281 27.28 18.12 15.45
C GLU A 281 26.59 19.48 15.61
N LYS A 282 25.50 19.73 14.91
CA LYS A 282 24.74 20.98 14.98
C LYS A 282 23.96 21.12 16.27
N TYR A 283 23.49 20.02 16.86
CA TYR A 283 22.69 20.02 18.09
C TYR A 283 23.28 19.09 19.15
N PRO A 284 24.46 19.41 19.71
CA PRO A 284 25.22 18.53 20.62
C PRO A 284 24.51 18.19 21.92
N ASN A 285 23.56 19.02 22.35
CA ASN A 285 22.72 18.77 23.53
C ASN A 285 21.59 17.79 23.28
N GLN A 286 21.44 17.32 22.03
CA GLN A 286 20.35 16.41 21.59
C GLN A 286 20.88 15.02 21.22
N LYS A 287 22.07 14.62 21.67
CA LYS A 287 22.65 13.28 21.45
C LYS A 287 21.70 12.15 21.88
N GLU A 288 20.86 12.42 22.87
CA GLU A 288 19.83 11.48 23.34
C GLU A 288 18.80 11.07 22.26
N LEU A 289 18.65 11.85 21.17
CA LEU A 289 17.78 11.50 20.04
C LEU A 289 18.09 10.12 19.44
N PHE A 290 19.35 9.67 19.55
CA PHE A 290 19.79 8.40 18.99
C PHE A 290 20.10 7.35 20.08
N MET A 291 20.12 7.73 21.38
CA MET A 291 20.57 6.86 22.47
C MET A 291 19.46 6.24 23.30
N ASN A 292 18.26 6.79 23.30
CA ASN A 292 17.17 6.32 24.15
C ASN A 292 15.93 5.97 23.33
N HIS A 293 15.50 4.72 23.43
CA HIS A 293 14.21 4.24 22.90
C HIS A 293 13.00 4.68 23.75
N ALA A 294 13.13 5.73 24.56
CA ALA A 294 12.09 6.21 25.46
C ALA A 294 11.26 7.36 24.84
N ASP A 295 10.07 7.56 25.37
CA ASP A 295 8.99 8.50 25.05
C ASP A 295 9.40 9.97 24.77
N GLY A 296 10.15 10.25 23.79
CA GLY A 296 10.62 11.61 23.48
C GLY A 296 11.44 11.69 22.19
N LEU A 297 11.59 10.56 21.51
CA LEU A 297 12.21 10.53 20.19
C LEU A 297 11.41 11.43 19.24
N ASN A 298 12.14 12.21 18.43
CA ASN A 298 11.54 13.09 17.43
C ASN A 298 10.65 14.23 17.98
N LYS A 299 10.93 14.72 19.17
CA LYS A 299 10.23 15.88 19.74
C LYS A 299 10.66 17.23 19.13
N TYR A 300 11.76 17.25 18.38
CA TYR A 300 12.34 18.47 17.80
C TYR A 300 12.04 18.66 16.31
N GLU A 301 11.23 17.82 15.70
CA GLU A 301 10.93 17.85 14.25
C GLU A 301 10.44 19.23 13.78
N HIS A 302 9.57 19.89 14.56
CA HIS A 302 9.12 21.25 14.26
C HIS A 302 10.28 22.26 14.24
N LYS A 303 11.17 22.19 15.24
CA LYS A 303 12.35 23.06 15.28
C LYS A 303 13.28 22.79 14.10
N PHE A 304 13.51 21.53 13.78
CA PHE A 304 14.34 21.15 12.63
C PHE A 304 13.79 21.68 11.31
N LEU A 305 12.46 21.64 11.14
CA LEU A 305 11.81 22.21 9.97
C LEU A 305 12.02 23.73 9.89
N LEU A 306 11.86 24.47 10.99
CA LEU A 306 12.09 25.91 11.00
C LEU A 306 13.55 26.25 10.71
N ASP A 307 14.49 25.54 11.32
CA ASP A 307 15.93 25.71 11.10
C ASP A 307 16.32 25.32 9.65
N GLN A 308 15.60 24.40 9.02
CA GLN A 308 15.79 24.03 7.61
C GLN A 308 15.29 25.13 6.67
N LEU A 309 14.11 25.68 6.94
CA LEU A 309 13.57 26.82 6.17
C LEU A 309 14.51 28.03 6.26
N ASP A 310 15.09 28.28 7.42
CA ASP A 310 16.06 29.37 7.63
C ASP A 310 17.34 29.17 6.80
N ARG A 311 17.88 27.94 6.77
CA ARG A 311 19.06 27.62 5.96
C ARG A 311 18.88 27.78 4.45
N HIS A 312 17.64 27.74 3.98
CA HIS A 312 17.29 27.90 2.58
C HIS A 312 16.71 29.29 2.26
N ASP A 313 16.88 30.28 3.17
CA ASP A 313 16.42 31.68 3.01
C ASP A 313 14.90 31.83 2.79
N VAL A 314 14.09 30.88 3.31
CA VAL A 314 12.62 30.88 3.23
C VAL A 314 11.95 30.94 4.61
N SER A 315 12.61 31.47 5.61
CA SER A 315 12.12 31.58 7.00
C SER A 315 10.91 32.51 7.18
N ASN A 316 10.59 33.35 6.18
CA ASN A 316 9.44 34.27 6.20
C ASN A 316 8.09 33.57 5.99
N LYS A 317 8.04 32.27 5.76
CA LYS A 317 6.82 31.50 5.54
C LYS A 317 6.10 31.20 6.85
N ARG A 318 4.76 31.27 6.81
CA ARG A 318 3.91 30.90 7.96
C ARG A 318 3.80 29.39 8.03
N VAL A 319 4.40 28.78 9.04
CA VAL A 319 4.50 27.32 9.22
C VAL A 319 3.49 26.84 10.26
N HIS A 320 2.89 25.69 10.02
CA HIS A 320 2.22 24.90 11.04
C HIS A 320 2.72 23.45 10.99
N TYR A 321 3.16 22.95 12.14
CA TYR A 321 3.57 21.57 12.33
C TYR A 321 2.58 20.87 13.27
N HIS A 322 2.12 19.67 12.90
CA HIS A 322 1.23 18.87 13.74
C HIS A 322 1.61 17.40 13.69
N LYS A 323 1.65 16.75 14.87
CA LYS A 323 1.96 15.33 14.99
C LYS A 323 0.77 14.61 15.63
N ILE A 324 0.33 13.52 15.03
CA ILE A 324 -0.87 12.77 15.40
C ILE A 324 -0.47 11.36 15.82
N TRP A 325 -0.68 11.07 17.11
CA TRP A 325 -0.46 9.77 17.72
C TRP A 325 -1.77 8.98 17.89
N ALA A 326 -2.87 9.67 18.21
CA ALA A 326 -4.13 9.07 18.56
C ALA A 326 -5.26 9.50 17.60
N ILE A 327 -6.27 8.64 17.46
CA ILE A 327 -7.46 8.89 16.61
C ILE A 327 -8.15 10.21 16.99
N GLU A 328 -8.27 10.51 18.29
CA GLU A 328 -8.93 11.73 18.77
C GLU A 328 -8.14 13.01 18.42
N GLU A 329 -6.83 12.94 18.35
CA GLU A 329 -5.99 14.06 17.87
C GLU A 329 -6.24 14.30 16.38
N GLY A 330 -6.34 13.23 15.58
CA GLY A 330 -6.67 13.32 14.15
C GLY A 330 -8.06 13.94 13.91
N LYS A 331 -9.07 13.54 14.69
CA LYS A 331 -10.39 14.16 14.64
C LYS A 331 -10.39 15.64 15.03
N LYS A 332 -9.57 16.03 16.03
CA LYS A 332 -9.40 17.44 16.43
C LYS A 332 -8.69 18.24 15.33
N PHE A 333 -7.65 17.66 14.72
CA PHE A 333 -6.95 18.27 13.60
C PHE A 333 -7.89 18.52 12.42
N ARG A 334 -8.68 17.50 12.02
CA ARG A 334 -9.68 17.62 10.96
C ARG A 334 -10.68 18.77 11.21
N LYS A 335 -11.13 18.96 12.46
CA LYS A 335 -12.06 20.06 12.80
C LYS A 335 -11.43 21.45 12.65
N LYS A 336 -10.11 21.56 12.80
CA LYS A 336 -9.36 22.82 12.73
C LYS A 336 -8.59 23.01 11.41
N ILE A 337 -8.72 22.11 10.44
CA ILE A 337 -7.92 22.15 9.24
C ILE A 337 -8.06 23.47 8.45
N ASN A 338 -9.26 24.08 8.46
CA ASN A 338 -9.52 25.35 7.79
C ASN A 338 -8.66 26.49 8.36
N ASP A 339 -8.35 26.47 9.66
CA ASP A 339 -7.44 27.45 10.30
C ASP A 339 -6.00 27.28 9.79
N TYR A 340 -5.65 26.06 9.38
CA TYR A 340 -4.30 25.74 8.88
C TYR A 340 -4.15 26.01 7.38
N LEU A 341 -5.25 26.12 6.62
CA LEU A 341 -5.19 26.49 5.20
C LEU A 341 -4.69 27.92 4.96
N GLU A 342 -4.66 28.77 6.01
CA GLU A 342 -4.05 30.09 5.98
C GLU A 342 -2.52 30.07 6.00
N LYS A 343 -1.91 28.92 6.25
CA LYS A 343 -0.45 28.76 6.31
C LYS A 343 0.16 28.62 4.92
N ASP A 344 1.45 28.89 4.85
CA ASP A 344 2.23 28.72 3.61
C ASP A 344 2.86 27.30 3.56
N VAL A 345 3.25 26.79 4.73
CA VAL A 345 3.80 25.43 4.91
C VAL A 345 3.03 24.72 6.03
N LEU A 346 2.44 23.57 5.69
CA LEU A 346 1.79 22.67 6.63
C LEU A 346 2.60 21.37 6.70
N ALA A 347 3.01 20.95 7.90
CA ALA A 347 3.69 19.69 8.10
C ALA A 347 2.87 18.80 9.05
N LEU A 348 2.51 17.61 8.58
CA LEU A 348 1.72 16.64 9.30
C LEU A 348 2.48 15.33 9.42
N VAL A 349 2.60 14.83 10.66
CA VAL A 349 3.15 13.49 10.96
C VAL A 349 2.03 12.60 11.47
N VAL A 350 1.90 11.39 10.93
CA VAL A 350 0.83 10.44 11.26
C VAL A 350 1.42 9.09 11.64
N ASN A 351 1.25 8.67 12.88
CA ASN A 351 1.89 7.47 13.43
C ASN A 351 1.03 6.20 13.38
N PHE A 352 -0.13 6.22 12.72
CA PHE A 352 -1.08 5.09 12.72
C PHE A 352 -0.48 3.79 12.20
N VAL A 353 0.28 3.83 11.09
CA VAL A 353 0.79 2.60 10.43
C VAL A 353 1.90 1.96 11.27
N ASP A 354 2.78 2.75 11.89
CA ASP A 354 3.79 2.27 12.82
C ASP A 354 3.17 1.60 14.07
N MET A 355 2.16 2.24 14.66
CA MET A 355 1.40 1.65 15.76
C MET A 355 0.75 0.32 15.37
N LEU A 356 0.16 0.23 14.18
CA LEU A 356 -0.43 -1.00 13.66
C LEU A 356 0.63 -2.09 13.49
N ALA A 357 1.81 -1.78 12.96
CA ALA A 357 2.92 -2.71 12.80
C ALA A 357 3.38 -3.28 14.16
N HIS A 358 3.61 -2.41 15.14
CA HIS A 358 4.08 -2.79 16.46
C HIS A 358 3.04 -3.53 17.31
N ASP A 359 1.76 -3.17 17.20
CA ASP A 359 0.70 -3.73 18.04
C ASP A 359 0.03 -4.97 17.42
N SER A 360 0.15 -5.18 16.09
CA SER A 360 -0.35 -6.38 15.41
C SER A 360 0.19 -7.69 16.01
N SER A 361 1.43 -7.68 16.53
CA SER A 361 2.04 -8.83 17.19
C SER A 361 1.65 -9.00 18.67
N LYS A 362 1.05 -7.96 19.30
CA LYS A 362 0.77 -7.94 20.75
C LYS A 362 -0.69 -8.25 21.08
N MET A 363 -1.64 -7.89 20.18
CA MET A 363 -3.06 -8.05 20.42
C MET A 363 -3.64 -9.15 19.52
N ASP A 364 -4.27 -10.17 20.09
CA ASP A 364 -4.79 -11.31 19.33
C ASP A 364 -5.83 -10.90 18.29
N VAL A 365 -6.68 -9.91 18.58
CA VAL A 365 -7.64 -9.36 17.60
C VAL A 365 -6.92 -8.76 16.39
N LEU A 366 -5.82 -8.05 16.60
CA LEU A 366 -5.05 -7.47 15.48
C LEU A 366 -4.32 -8.55 14.67
N LYS A 367 -3.90 -9.67 15.28
CA LYS A 367 -3.35 -10.83 14.55
C LYS A 367 -4.36 -11.47 13.61
N GLU A 368 -5.64 -11.48 13.99
CA GLU A 368 -6.71 -11.98 13.11
C GLU A 368 -7.01 -11.02 11.95
N ILE A 369 -6.93 -9.70 12.19
CA ILE A 369 -7.19 -8.66 11.16
C ILE A 369 -5.98 -8.49 10.23
N VAL A 370 -4.77 -8.66 10.74
CA VAL A 370 -3.49 -8.50 10.03
C VAL A 370 -2.69 -9.81 10.10
N PRO A 371 -3.20 -10.92 9.54
CA PRO A 371 -2.53 -12.21 9.62
C PRO A 371 -1.29 -12.29 8.74
N ASP A 372 -1.24 -11.49 7.69
CA ASP A 372 -0.22 -11.51 6.63
C ASP A 372 -0.06 -10.13 5.97
N GLU A 373 0.73 -10.10 4.91
CA GLU A 373 1.02 -8.91 4.10
C GLU A 373 -0.25 -8.32 3.44
N SER A 374 -1.14 -9.17 2.94
CA SER A 374 -2.40 -8.75 2.31
C SER A 374 -3.35 -8.11 3.32
N GLY A 375 -3.53 -8.74 4.49
CA GLY A 375 -4.32 -8.18 5.60
C GLY A 375 -3.76 -6.84 6.08
N TYR A 376 -2.43 -6.69 6.11
CA TYR A 376 -1.80 -5.42 6.49
C TYR A 376 -2.11 -4.32 5.46
N ARG A 377 -1.94 -4.59 4.15
CA ARG A 377 -2.31 -3.65 3.08
C ARG A 377 -3.78 -3.25 3.13
N LEU A 378 -4.67 -4.24 3.28
CA LEU A 378 -6.12 -4.01 3.33
C LEU A 378 -6.53 -3.14 4.51
N THR A 379 -5.94 -3.38 5.69
CA THR A 379 -6.21 -2.60 6.90
C THR A 379 -5.80 -1.13 6.74
N VAL A 380 -4.59 -0.87 6.21
CA VAL A 380 -4.11 0.50 5.94
C VAL A 380 -4.97 1.18 4.86
N LYS A 381 -5.31 0.46 3.78
CA LYS A 381 -6.20 0.96 2.72
C LYS A 381 -7.58 1.35 3.27
N SER A 382 -8.17 0.51 4.12
CA SER A 382 -9.45 0.77 4.77
C SER A 382 -9.38 1.99 5.68
N TRP A 383 -8.31 2.11 6.48
CA TRP A 383 -8.12 3.26 7.36
C TRP A 383 -8.03 4.57 6.57
N ILE A 384 -7.23 4.61 5.50
CA ILE A 384 -7.10 5.82 4.66
C ILE A 384 -8.46 6.25 4.10
N LYS A 385 -9.28 5.30 3.64
CA LYS A 385 -10.57 5.59 3.00
C LYS A 385 -11.70 5.95 3.97
N ASN A 386 -11.62 5.50 5.23
CA ASN A 386 -12.75 5.54 6.16
C ASN A 386 -12.47 6.30 7.45
N SER A 387 -11.30 6.93 7.61
CA SER A 387 -10.93 7.67 8.82
C SER A 387 -11.00 9.19 8.62
N TRP A 388 -10.72 9.94 9.69
CA TRP A 388 -10.52 11.39 9.66
C TRP A 388 -9.50 11.85 8.61
N PHE A 389 -8.55 10.99 8.28
CA PHE A 389 -7.50 11.27 7.29
C PHE A 389 -8.08 11.44 5.88
N ASN A 390 -9.10 10.66 5.53
CA ASN A 390 -9.82 10.81 4.27
C ASN A 390 -10.44 12.21 4.12
N ASP A 391 -11.09 12.71 5.19
CA ASP A 391 -11.68 14.04 5.16
C ASP A 391 -10.60 15.13 4.97
N VAL A 392 -9.45 14.97 5.64
CA VAL A 392 -8.30 15.88 5.49
C VAL A 392 -7.80 15.89 4.03
N ILE A 393 -7.62 14.71 3.43
CA ILE A 393 -7.18 14.57 2.04
C ILE A 393 -8.17 15.23 1.07
N LYS A 394 -9.48 15.04 1.27
CA LYS A 394 -10.52 15.69 0.45
C LYS A 394 -10.50 17.21 0.58
N ILE A 395 -10.30 17.74 1.79
CA ILE A 395 -10.20 19.19 1.99
C ILE A 395 -8.95 19.74 1.31
N LEU A 396 -7.81 19.04 1.43
CA LEU A 396 -6.56 19.44 0.77
C LEU A 396 -6.68 19.39 -0.75
N SER A 397 -7.41 18.43 -1.33
CA SER A 397 -7.62 18.36 -2.79
C SER A 397 -8.42 19.54 -3.33
N GLN A 398 -9.23 20.19 -2.51
CA GLN A 398 -10.03 21.36 -2.87
C GLN A 398 -9.34 22.68 -2.49
N SER A 399 -8.10 22.64 -2.02
CA SER A 399 -7.33 23.79 -1.56
C SER A 399 -6.22 24.19 -2.54
N ASP A 400 -5.56 25.33 -2.25
CA ASP A 400 -4.40 25.79 -3.03
C ASP A 400 -3.10 25.03 -2.73
N PHE A 401 -3.14 24.06 -1.80
CA PHE A 401 -1.95 23.32 -1.42
C PHE A 401 -1.46 22.37 -2.51
N HIS A 402 -0.14 22.30 -2.67
CA HIS A 402 0.54 21.13 -3.21
C HIS A 402 0.80 20.18 -2.04
N VAL A 403 0.38 18.93 -2.17
CA VAL A 403 0.48 17.96 -1.09
C VAL A 403 1.59 16.96 -1.43
N VAL A 404 2.61 16.90 -0.58
CA VAL A 404 3.70 15.92 -0.68
C VAL A 404 3.46 14.86 0.39
N ILE A 405 3.15 13.61 -0.01
CA ILE A 405 2.99 12.49 0.92
C ILE A 405 4.15 11.54 0.77
N THR A 406 4.76 11.18 1.90
CA THR A 406 5.82 10.18 1.98
C THR A 406 5.79 9.43 3.30
N SER A 407 6.78 8.59 3.56
CA SER A 407 7.09 7.95 4.83
C SER A 407 8.56 8.19 5.18
N ASP A 408 8.94 7.95 6.41
CA ASP A 408 10.34 7.96 6.83
C ASP A 408 11.04 6.61 6.55
N HIS A 409 10.31 5.51 6.65
CA HIS A 409 10.74 4.15 6.29
C HIS A 409 9.50 3.26 6.11
N GLY A 410 9.72 2.03 5.65
CA GLY A 410 8.69 1.00 5.70
C GLY A 410 9.02 -0.08 6.73
N SER A 411 8.44 -1.27 6.56
CA SER A 411 8.64 -2.43 7.45
C SER A 411 8.60 -3.73 6.67
N ILE A 412 9.24 -4.77 7.22
CA ILE A 412 9.23 -6.13 6.66
C ILE A 412 8.79 -7.14 7.71
N ARG A 413 8.15 -8.22 7.28
CA ARG A 413 7.81 -9.33 8.13
C ARG A 413 9.03 -10.21 8.37
N VAL A 414 9.48 -10.32 9.64
CA VAL A 414 10.74 -10.99 9.99
C VAL A 414 10.55 -12.46 10.32
N ASN A 415 11.51 -13.29 9.89
CA ASN A 415 11.44 -14.74 10.08
C ASN A 415 12.74 -15.38 10.56
N LYS A 416 13.91 -14.79 10.27
CA LYS A 416 15.23 -15.38 10.51
C LYS A 416 15.93 -14.70 11.68
N ASP A 417 16.11 -15.40 12.77
CA ASP A 417 16.84 -14.89 13.93
C ASP A 417 18.36 -14.95 13.75
N ILE A 418 19.04 -13.91 14.25
CA ILE A 418 20.49 -13.78 14.29
C ILE A 418 20.91 -13.54 15.74
N MET A 419 21.77 -14.38 16.25
CA MET A 419 22.37 -14.19 17.57
C MET A 419 23.50 -13.16 17.51
N VAL A 420 23.45 -12.20 18.45
CA VAL A 420 24.42 -11.11 18.56
C VAL A 420 25.08 -11.15 19.92
N SER A 421 26.41 -11.07 19.93
CA SER A 421 27.17 -10.76 21.11
C SER A 421 27.35 -9.24 21.24
N ALA A 422 27.16 -8.72 22.43
CA ALA A 422 27.25 -7.28 22.70
C ALA A 422 27.63 -7.01 24.15
N ASP A 423 28.21 -5.84 24.38
CA ASP A 423 28.37 -5.30 25.72
C ASP A 423 27.01 -4.89 26.33
N ARG A 424 26.97 -4.67 27.66
CA ARG A 424 25.72 -4.42 28.41
C ARG A 424 24.94 -3.19 27.97
N ASP A 425 25.60 -2.21 27.33
CA ASP A 425 25.01 -0.93 26.94
C ASP A 425 24.52 -0.91 25.47
N ALA A 426 24.37 -2.07 24.83
CA ALA A 426 23.91 -2.14 23.45
C ALA A 426 22.40 -1.86 23.32
N SER A 427 21.99 -1.28 22.17
CA SER A 427 20.60 -0.92 21.90
C SER A 427 19.65 -2.14 21.89
N SER A 428 18.37 -1.90 22.20
CA SER A 428 17.32 -2.90 22.18
C SER A 428 16.67 -3.12 20.79
N GLY A 429 17.05 -2.36 19.76
CA GLY A 429 16.47 -2.44 18.41
C GLY A 429 16.41 -3.87 17.86
N VAL A 430 15.36 -4.22 17.12
CA VAL A 430 15.14 -5.58 16.62
C VAL A 430 15.89 -5.83 15.32
N ARG A 431 15.85 -4.89 14.38
CA ARG A 431 16.47 -5.02 13.07
C ARG A 431 17.80 -4.26 12.95
N TYR A 432 18.14 -3.43 13.93
CA TYR A 432 19.45 -2.82 14.03
C TYR A 432 19.93 -2.81 15.49
N LYS A 433 21.22 -2.81 15.67
CA LYS A 433 21.91 -2.69 16.94
C LYS A 433 23.00 -1.65 16.82
N TYR A 434 23.21 -0.87 17.86
CA TYR A 434 24.38 -0.03 18.00
C TYR A 434 24.96 -0.17 19.41
N GLY A 435 26.26 -0.01 19.53
CA GLY A 435 26.94 -0.18 20.81
C GLY A 435 28.43 -0.41 20.62
N ARG A 436 29.08 -0.85 21.70
CA ARG A 436 30.50 -1.21 21.69
C ARG A 436 30.66 -2.69 21.41
N ASN A 437 31.67 -3.03 20.60
CA ASN A 437 32.08 -4.41 20.34
C ASN A 437 30.95 -5.35 19.89
N LEU A 438 29.96 -4.81 19.16
CA LEU A 438 28.90 -5.66 18.56
C LEU A 438 29.52 -6.59 17.54
N ASN A 439 29.21 -7.85 17.61
CA ASN A 439 29.73 -8.85 16.66
C ASN A 439 28.72 -9.94 16.32
N THR A 440 28.77 -10.39 15.06
CA THR A 440 28.09 -11.56 14.54
C THR A 440 28.80 -12.05 13.30
N ASN A 441 28.84 -13.38 13.10
CA ASN A 441 29.39 -14.00 11.88
C ASN A 441 28.31 -14.30 10.84
N ASN A 442 27.08 -13.82 11.04
CA ASN A 442 25.97 -14.11 10.15
C ASN A 442 25.99 -13.22 8.90
N LYS A 443 25.91 -13.83 7.72
CA LYS A 443 25.92 -13.12 6.41
C LYS A 443 24.69 -12.22 6.20
N ASN A 444 23.62 -12.44 6.96
CA ASN A 444 22.43 -11.59 6.92
C ASN A 444 22.50 -10.39 7.88
N ALA A 445 23.71 -10.05 8.36
CA ALA A 445 23.99 -8.84 9.11
C ALA A 445 25.03 -8.01 8.36
N PHE A 446 24.73 -6.72 8.17
CA PHE A 446 25.70 -5.73 7.72
C PHE A 446 26.38 -5.11 8.94
N VAL A 447 27.70 -5.28 9.05
CA VAL A 447 28.51 -4.81 10.16
C VAL A 447 29.19 -3.51 9.77
N ILE A 448 28.87 -2.40 10.43
CA ILE A 448 29.45 -1.08 10.18
C ILE A 448 30.40 -0.75 11.32
N ASN A 449 31.71 -0.97 11.08
CA ASN A 449 32.77 -0.68 12.06
C ASN A 449 33.31 0.75 11.99
N GLN A 450 32.98 1.50 10.94
CA GLN A 450 33.34 2.90 10.73
C GLN A 450 32.07 3.70 10.43
N PRO A 451 31.24 4.01 11.46
CA PRO A 451 29.95 4.65 11.27
C PRO A 451 30.01 6.00 10.55
N GLU A 452 31.07 6.76 10.75
CA GLU A 452 31.32 8.07 10.12
C GLU A 452 31.31 8.01 8.57
N ARG A 453 31.74 6.91 8.00
CA ARG A 453 31.68 6.70 6.52
C ARG A 453 30.25 6.60 5.99
N TYR A 454 29.32 6.25 6.87
CA TYR A 454 27.91 6.04 6.57
C TYR A 454 27.03 7.17 7.15
N LYS A 455 27.65 8.31 7.50
CA LYS A 455 26.95 9.45 8.11
C LYS A 455 26.19 9.11 9.40
N LEU A 456 26.69 8.11 10.13
CA LEU A 456 26.12 7.65 11.40
C LEU A 456 26.87 8.22 12.60
N PRO A 457 26.18 8.50 13.70
CA PRO A 457 26.78 9.00 14.92
C PRO A 457 27.80 8.02 15.53
N VAL A 458 28.95 8.56 15.96
CA VAL A 458 29.92 7.83 16.79
C VAL A 458 29.72 8.27 18.24
N LEU A 459 29.17 7.38 19.07
CA LEU A 459 28.79 7.70 20.44
C LEU A 459 29.82 7.23 21.50
N GLY A 460 31.02 6.79 21.05
CA GLY A 460 32.09 6.35 21.90
C GLY A 460 33.17 5.54 21.19
N PRO A 461 34.26 5.16 21.88
CA PRO A 461 35.31 4.33 21.30
C PRO A 461 34.79 2.92 20.99
N GLN A 462 35.29 2.31 19.90
CA GLN A 462 34.90 0.98 19.41
C GLN A 462 33.39 0.83 19.19
N PHE A 463 32.74 1.95 18.83
CA PHE A 463 31.30 2.00 18.57
C PHE A 463 31.02 1.53 17.15
N ASN A 464 30.10 0.59 17.00
CA ASN A 464 29.71 0.06 15.70
C ASN A 464 28.20 -0.20 15.61
N TYR A 465 27.75 -0.47 14.40
CA TYR A 465 26.36 -0.81 14.11
C TYR A 465 26.26 -2.19 13.45
N LEU A 466 25.20 -2.89 13.80
CA LEU A 466 24.74 -4.07 13.06
C LEU A 466 23.38 -3.77 12.47
N ILE A 467 23.20 -4.02 11.19
CA ILE A 467 21.95 -3.82 10.46
C ILE A 467 21.53 -5.15 9.83
N ALA A 468 20.31 -5.61 10.14
CA ALA A 468 19.78 -6.85 9.62
C ALA A 468 19.42 -6.72 8.13
N LYS A 469 19.78 -7.70 7.33
CA LYS A 469 19.43 -7.80 5.91
C LYS A 469 18.23 -8.73 5.70
N ASN A 470 17.47 -8.49 4.64
CA ASN A 470 16.31 -9.32 4.28
C ASN A 470 15.28 -9.40 5.42
N ASP A 471 14.75 -10.59 5.70
CA ASP A 471 13.80 -10.90 6.76
C ASP A 471 14.44 -11.29 8.11
N ALA A 472 15.73 -10.94 8.31
CA ALA A 472 16.46 -11.25 9.52
C ALA A 472 16.16 -10.28 10.68
N TYR A 473 16.37 -10.72 11.92
CA TYR A 473 16.27 -9.90 13.11
C TYR A 473 17.25 -10.37 14.20
N PHE A 474 17.61 -9.48 15.11
CA PHE A 474 18.64 -9.72 16.11
C PHE A 474 18.06 -10.16 17.46
N LEU A 475 18.66 -11.19 18.05
CA LEU A 475 18.38 -11.64 19.41
C LEU A 475 19.66 -11.67 20.25
N TYR A 476 19.49 -11.40 21.54
CA TYR A 476 20.53 -11.67 22.53
C TYR A 476 20.35 -13.08 23.13
N PRO A 477 21.44 -13.79 23.44
CA PRO A 477 21.38 -15.18 23.90
C PRO A 477 20.51 -15.40 25.16
N ASN A 478 20.51 -14.42 26.08
CA ASN A 478 19.92 -14.60 27.40
C ASN A 478 18.41 -14.77 27.41
N ASP A 479 17.67 -14.29 26.37
CA ASP A 479 16.21 -14.36 26.31
C ASP A 479 15.72 -14.82 24.93
N ALA A 480 16.56 -15.49 24.15
CA ALA A 480 16.34 -15.80 22.75
C ALA A 480 15.00 -16.49 22.47
N ASN A 481 14.67 -17.56 23.23
CA ASN A 481 13.45 -18.33 22.99
C ASN A 481 12.16 -17.50 23.24
N ARG A 482 12.16 -16.65 24.25
CA ARG A 482 11.03 -15.78 24.58
C ARG A 482 10.79 -14.75 23.49
N TYR A 483 11.84 -14.08 23.03
CA TYR A 483 11.73 -13.06 22.00
C TYR A 483 11.53 -13.65 20.61
N LYS A 484 12.06 -14.82 20.30
CA LYS A 484 11.83 -15.53 19.04
C LYS A 484 10.36 -15.73 18.77
N ASN A 485 9.62 -16.32 19.74
CA ASN A 485 8.18 -16.57 19.61
C ASN A 485 7.35 -15.29 19.46
N LYS A 486 7.85 -14.17 20.02
CA LYS A 486 7.15 -12.87 19.93
C LYS A 486 7.43 -12.13 18.63
N LEU A 487 8.64 -12.25 18.10
CA LEU A 487 9.11 -11.45 16.96
C LEU A 487 8.92 -12.17 15.63
N GLN A 488 9.01 -13.49 15.61
CA GLN A 488 8.82 -14.27 14.39
C GLN A 488 7.45 -13.98 13.77
N ASN A 489 7.43 -13.73 12.45
CA ASN A 489 6.25 -13.34 11.68
C ASN A 489 5.65 -11.95 12.06
N SER A 490 6.36 -11.12 12.85
CA SER A 490 5.94 -9.74 13.11
C SER A 490 6.51 -8.76 12.08
N PHE A 491 5.83 -7.62 11.91
CA PHE A 491 6.36 -6.51 11.12
C PHE A 491 7.36 -5.71 11.94
N GLN A 492 8.56 -5.53 11.39
CA GLN A 492 9.68 -4.83 12.02
C GLN A 492 10.38 -3.92 11.01
N HIS A 493 11.11 -2.93 11.49
CA HIS A 493 11.87 -1.98 10.70
C HIS A 493 13.26 -1.72 11.30
N GLY A 494 14.13 -1.06 10.57
CA GLY A 494 15.50 -0.74 10.99
C GLY A 494 16.59 -1.45 10.21
N GLY A 495 16.22 -2.31 9.25
CA GLY A 495 17.15 -3.13 8.47
C GLY A 495 17.27 -2.72 7.01
N ILE A 496 17.71 -3.66 6.18
CA ILE A 496 17.88 -3.52 4.74
C ILE A 496 16.94 -4.47 4.03
N SER A 497 15.87 -3.93 3.46
CA SER A 497 14.98 -4.56 2.51
C SER A 497 14.39 -3.50 1.57
N MET A 498 13.85 -3.90 0.42
CA MET A 498 13.16 -2.98 -0.48
C MET A 498 11.96 -2.33 0.23
N GLU A 499 11.23 -3.09 1.04
CA GLU A 499 10.06 -2.65 1.79
C GLU A 499 10.38 -1.58 2.83
N GLU A 500 11.59 -1.60 3.40
CA GLU A 500 12.04 -0.63 4.40
C GLU A 500 12.66 0.62 3.78
N LEU A 501 13.42 0.47 2.70
CA LEU A 501 14.29 1.53 2.16
C LEU A 501 13.71 2.27 0.95
N LEU A 502 12.98 1.58 0.06
CA LEU A 502 12.42 2.21 -1.14
C LEU A 502 11.05 2.82 -0.82
N VAL A 503 11.05 4.09 -0.48
CA VAL A 503 9.89 4.79 0.05
C VAL A 503 9.29 5.73 -1.01
N PRO A 504 8.01 5.59 -1.33
CA PRO A 504 7.34 6.48 -2.30
C PRO A 504 7.28 7.93 -1.83
N VAL A 505 7.37 8.84 -2.79
CA VAL A 505 7.04 10.26 -2.65
C VAL A 505 5.96 10.58 -3.66
N LEU A 506 4.78 11.00 -3.19
CA LEU A 506 3.69 11.46 -4.04
C LEU A 506 3.62 12.98 -3.98
N VAL A 507 3.85 13.64 -5.10
CA VAL A 507 3.61 15.07 -5.25
C VAL A 507 2.26 15.25 -5.92
N MET A 508 1.33 15.91 -5.24
CA MET A 508 -0.09 15.92 -5.60
C MET A 508 -0.65 17.33 -5.64
N LYS A 509 -1.46 17.62 -6.66
CA LYS A 509 -2.22 18.86 -6.79
C LYS A 509 -3.68 18.53 -7.06
N GLY A 510 -4.62 19.12 -6.30
CA GLY A 510 -6.05 18.99 -6.55
C GLY A 510 -6.45 19.53 -7.93
N TYR A 511 -7.48 18.92 -8.51
CA TYR A 511 -8.03 19.30 -9.82
C TYR A 511 -8.65 20.68 -9.82
#